data_e703cec5df1ce0bbcc3c4f461ad8a2c4
#
_entry.id   e703cec5df1ce0bbcc3c4f461ad8a2c4
#
_cell.length_a   1.000
_cell.length_b   1.000
_cell.length_c   1.000
_cell.angle_alpha   90.00
_cell.angle_beta   90.00
_cell.angle_gamma   90.00
#
_symmetry.space_group_name_H-M   'P 1'
#
loop_
_entity.id
_entity.type
_entity.pdbx_description
1 polymer ?
#
loop_
_entity_poly.entity_id
_entity_poly.type
_entity_poly.pdbx_seq_one_letter_code
_entity_poly.pdbx_strand_id
1 'polypeptide(L)'
;MNERDRFDKFTERARRVLSLAQEEAQRFQHNYIGTEHLLLGLVREGEGVAAKVLLQLGVELNKIRGTVEFIIGRGDRIVLGQIGLTPRAKKVIELAVDEARRLNHHYIGTEHILLGLLREGEGIAAGVLESLGVRLEQARRETLAVLGVSSSEMQTTSPPTLEESASLVAESEPKLICPYCGAYLAEGESSLICSHCGTHCPGYFHYCFNCGERLVYE
;
A
#
# COMPACT_ATOMS: atom_id res chain seq x y z
N MET A 1 -16.08 -23.36 1.03
CA MET A 1 -16.62 -22.01 1.28
C MET A 1 -16.76 -21.34 -0.07
N ASN A 2 -17.99 -21.01 -0.49
CA ASN A 2 -18.27 -20.38 -1.78
C ASN A 2 -17.70 -18.94 -1.80
N GLU A 3 -17.20 -18.49 -2.96
CA GLU A 3 -16.68 -17.10 -3.10
C GLU A 3 -17.73 -16.04 -2.74
N ARG A 4 -19.02 -16.34 -2.90
CA ARG A 4 -20.13 -15.45 -2.51
C ARG A 4 -20.19 -15.22 -1.00
N ASP A 5 -19.98 -16.26 -0.17
CA ASP A 5 -20.00 -16.14 1.30
C ASP A 5 -18.85 -15.29 1.87
N ARG A 6 -17.77 -15.10 1.09
CA ARG A 6 -16.61 -14.30 1.52
C ARG A 6 -16.90 -12.80 1.57
N PHE A 7 -17.81 -12.31 0.72
CA PHE A 7 -18.10 -10.88 0.61
C PHE A 7 -19.35 -10.44 1.36
N ASP A 8 -20.07 -11.35 2.00
CA ASP A 8 -21.28 -11.01 2.78
C ASP A 8 -21.00 -10.10 3.96
N LYS A 9 -19.80 -10.22 4.54
CA LYS A 9 -19.34 -9.35 5.65
C LYS A 9 -18.82 -7.99 5.20
N PHE A 10 -18.63 -7.78 3.89
CA PHE A 10 -18.16 -6.51 3.38
C PHE A 10 -19.28 -5.47 3.39
N THR A 11 -18.94 -4.27 3.88
CA THR A 11 -19.86 -3.13 3.75
C THR A 11 -20.11 -2.83 2.27
N GLU A 12 -21.20 -2.13 1.96
CA GLU A 12 -21.48 -1.69 0.60
C GLU A 12 -20.34 -0.89 0.00
N ARG A 13 -19.74 0.02 0.78
CA ARG A 13 -18.56 0.80 0.36
C ARG A 13 -17.34 -0.07 0.10
N ALA A 14 -17.08 -1.07 0.94
CA ALA A 14 -15.98 -1.99 0.73
C ALA A 14 -16.17 -2.86 -0.53
N ARG A 15 -17.41 -3.31 -0.81
CA ARG A 15 -17.75 -3.99 -2.07
C ARG A 15 -17.57 -3.07 -3.28
N ARG A 16 -17.95 -1.80 -3.14
CA ARG A 16 -17.73 -0.78 -4.17
C ARG A 16 -16.24 -0.58 -4.47
N VAL A 17 -15.38 -0.58 -3.46
CA VAL A 17 -13.92 -0.54 -3.65
C VAL A 17 -13.43 -1.68 -4.54
N LEU A 18 -13.91 -2.90 -4.33
CA LEU A 18 -13.51 -4.05 -5.15
C LEU A 18 -13.98 -3.91 -6.60
N SER A 19 -15.21 -3.43 -6.81
CA SER A 19 -15.74 -3.12 -8.16
C SER A 19 -14.92 -2.04 -8.84
N LEU A 20 -14.62 -0.95 -8.12
CA LEU A 20 -13.80 0.15 -8.63
C LEU A 20 -12.35 -0.30 -8.93
N ALA A 21 -11.79 -1.20 -8.13
CA ALA A 21 -10.47 -1.78 -8.39
C ALA A 21 -10.43 -2.57 -9.71
N GLN A 22 -11.51 -3.32 -10.01
CA GLN A 22 -11.66 -4.01 -11.29
C GLN A 22 -11.76 -3.02 -12.46
N GLU A 23 -12.55 -1.97 -12.32
CA GLU A 23 -12.68 -0.92 -13.34
C GLU A 23 -11.34 -0.21 -13.58
N GLU A 24 -10.57 0.09 -12.53
CA GLU A 24 -9.23 0.69 -12.66
C GLU A 24 -8.27 -0.26 -13.37
N ALA A 25 -8.26 -1.55 -13.04
CA ALA A 25 -7.42 -2.52 -13.75
C ALA A 25 -7.77 -2.59 -15.25
N GLN A 26 -9.06 -2.59 -15.60
CA GLN A 26 -9.50 -2.54 -16.99
C GLN A 26 -9.10 -1.22 -17.68
N ARG A 27 -9.23 -0.08 -16.99
CA ARG A 27 -8.81 1.24 -17.49
C ARG A 27 -7.33 1.30 -17.82
N PHE A 28 -6.50 0.65 -16.99
CA PHE A 28 -5.06 0.52 -17.23
C PHE A 28 -4.70 -0.63 -18.17
N GLN A 29 -5.68 -1.37 -18.70
CA GLN A 29 -5.47 -2.51 -19.59
C GLN A 29 -4.65 -3.64 -18.95
N HIS A 30 -4.81 -3.82 -17.63
CA HIS A 30 -4.20 -4.90 -16.88
C HIS A 30 -5.15 -6.11 -16.80
N ASN A 31 -4.63 -7.32 -17.02
CA ASN A 31 -5.38 -8.56 -16.96
C ASN A 31 -5.44 -9.18 -15.54
N TYR A 32 -5.12 -8.38 -14.52
CA TYR A 32 -5.13 -8.76 -13.12
C TYR A 32 -5.55 -7.58 -12.23
N ILE A 33 -6.06 -7.90 -11.04
CA ILE A 33 -6.31 -6.90 -9.99
C ILE A 33 -5.21 -7.05 -8.95
N GLY A 34 -4.25 -6.12 -8.93
CA GLY A 34 -3.17 -6.05 -7.95
C GLY A 34 -3.50 -5.17 -6.75
N THR A 35 -2.55 -5.03 -5.84
CA THR A 35 -2.67 -4.17 -4.64
C THR A 35 -2.86 -2.71 -5.02
N GLU A 36 -2.19 -2.25 -6.08
CA GLU A 36 -2.31 -0.92 -6.66
C GLU A 36 -3.74 -0.59 -7.11
N HIS A 37 -4.41 -1.57 -7.73
CA HIS A 37 -5.80 -1.39 -8.17
C HIS A 37 -6.77 -1.32 -6.97
N LEU A 38 -6.51 -2.09 -5.91
CA LEU A 38 -7.27 -1.99 -4.66
C LEU A 38 -7.10 -0.60 -4.02
N LEU A 39 -5.88 -0.07 -4.02
CA LEU A 39 -5.60 1.28 -3.53
C LEU A 39 -6.30 2.34 -4.37
N LEU A 40 -6.27 2.24 -5.70
CA LEU A 40 -7.00 3.13 -6.60
C LEU A 40 -8.51 3.06 -6.39
N GLY A 41 -9.05 1.86 -6.14
CA GLY A 41 -10.45 1.66 -5.78
C GLY A 41 -10.83 2.38 -4.49
N LEU A 42 -9.98 2.32 -3.46
CA LEU A 42 -10.15 3.06 -2.19
C LEU A 42 -10.14 4.58 -2.41
N VAL A 43 -9.17 5.06 -3.17
CA VAL A 43 -9.03 6.49 -3.50
C VAL A 43 -10.25 6.99 -4.29
N ARG A 44 -10.74 6.19 -5.22
CA ARG A 44 -11.90 6.54 -6.06
C ARG A 44 -13.22 6.49 -5.30
N GLU A 45 -13.38 5.58 -4.35
CA GLU A 45 -14.54 5.53 -3.45
C GLU A 45 -14.60 6.83 -2.63
N GLY A 46 -13.48 7.25 -2.04
CA GLY A 46 -13.21 8.61 -1.55
C GLY A 46 -14.01 9.10 -0.34
N GLU A 47 -15.05 8.41 0.09
CA GLU A 47 -15.96 8.85 1.16
C GLU A 47 -15.93 7.92 2.40
N GLY A 48 -15.29 6.75 2.29
CA GLY A 48 -15.19 5.77 3.36
C GLY A 48 -14.26 6.20 4.49
N VAL A 49 -14.22 5.38 5.54
CA VAL A 49 -13.31 5.58 6.69
C VAL A 49 -11.85 5.63 6.23
N ALA A 50 -11.44 4.79 5.27
CA ALA A 50 -10.11 4.81 4.72
C ALA A 50 -9.70 6.18 4.14
N ALA A 51 -10.59 6.81 3.38
CA ALA A 51 -10.34 8.14 2.82
C ALA A 51 -10.17 9.20 3.91
N LYS A 52 -11.01 9.15 4.96
CA LYS A 52 -10.91 10.05 6.11
C LYS A 52 -9.58 9.87 6.86
N VAL A 53 -9.17 8.61 7.09
CA VAL A 53 -7.90 8.28 7.73
C VAL A 53 -6.72 8.83 6.92
N LEU A 54 -6.70 8.61 5.60
CA LEU A 54 -5.64 9.13 4.74
C LEU A 54 -5.56 10.67 4.77
N LEU A 55 -6.71 11.35 4.73
CA LEU A 55 -6.77 12.81 4.83
C LEU A 55 -6.27 13.31 6.20
N GLN A 56 -6.61 12.64 7.30
CA GLN A 56 -6.10 12.99 8.64
C GLN A 56 -4.59 12.78 8.76
N LEU A 57 -4.06 11.80 8.04
CA LEU A 57 -2.61 11.58 7.92
C LEU A 57 -1.93 12.59 6.96
N GLY A 58 -2.66 13.58 6.46
CA GLY A 58 -2.14 14.62 5.57
C GLY A 58 -1.89 14.17 4.15
N VAL A 59 -2.48 13.04 3.74
CA VAL A 59 -2.28 12.49 2.39
C VAL A 59 -3.48 12.79 1.50
N GLU A 60 -3.23 13.54 0.44
CA GLU A 60 -4.24 13.83 -0.57
C GLU A 60 -4.49 12.62 -1.49
N LEU A 61 -5.76 12.28 -1.68
CA LEU A 61 -6.16 11.14 -2.51
C LEU A 61 -5.67 11.27 -3.96
N ASN A 62 -5.66 12.48 -4.51
CA ASN A 62 -5.16 12.74 -5.86
C ASN A 62 -3.66 12.48 -5.98
N LYS A 63 -2.88 12.72 -4.92
CA LYS A 63 -1.46 12.44 -4.88
C LYS A 63 -1.18 10.93 -4.91
N ILE A 64 -1.95 10.14 -4.14
CA ILE A 64 -1.90 8.67 -4.21
C ILE A 64 -2.15 8.21 -5.64
N ARG A 65 -3.23 8.72 -6.25
CA ARG A 65 -3.62 8.35 -7.63
C ARG A 65 -2.49 8.63 -8.61
N GLY A 66 -1.97 9.85 -8.62
CA GLY A 66 -0.89 10.24 -9.53
C GLY A 66 0.38 9.38 -9.34
N THR A 67 0.74 9.07 -8.10
CA THR A 67 1.88 8.21 -7.80
C THR A 67 1.68 6.77 -8.30
N VAL A 68 0.50 6.19 -8.06
CA VAL A 68 0.18 4.85 -8.56
C VAL A 68 0.20 4.83 -10.09
N GLU A 69 -0.51 5.76 -10.74
CA GLU A 69 -0.57 5.85 -12.20
C GLU A 69 0.82 5.95 -12.84
N PHE A 70 1.71 6.69 -12.21
CA PHE A 70 3.10 6.83 -12.64
C PHE A 70 3.87 5.51 -12.57
N ILE A 71 3.66 4.72 -11.51
CA ILE A 71 4.39 3.46 -11.27
C ILE A 71 3.91 2.33 -12.18
N ILE A 72 2.57 2.18 -12.33
CA ILE A 72 2.02 0.99 -13.01
C ILE A 72 1.99 1.11 -14.53
N GLY A 73 1.91 2.33 -15.07
CA GLY A 73 1.76 2.55 -16.50
C GLY A 73 0.47 1.95 -17.08
N ARG A 74 0.44 1.77 -18.38
CA ARG A 74 -0.65 1.11 -19.12
C ARG A 74 -0.19 -0.18 -19.75
N GLY A 75 -1.05 -1.21 -19.73
CA GLY A 75 -0.85 -2.44 -20.46
C GLY A 75 -1.09 -2.28 -21.97
N ASP A 76 -0.62 -3.26 -22.74
CA ASP A 76 -0.63 -3.21 -24.22
C ASP A 76 -1.90 -3.83 -24.84
N ARG A 77 -2.80 -4.41 -24.04
CA ARG A 77 -3.94 -5.19 -24.54
C ARG A 77 -5.24 -4.78 -23.87
N ILE A 78 -6.29 -4.65 -24.69
CA ILE A 78 -7.65 -4.47 -24.17
C ILE A 78 -8.08 -5.77 -23.47
N VAL A 79 -8.39 -5.69 -22.19
CA VAL A 79 -8.86 -6.82 -21.40
C VAL A 79 -10.37 -6.81 -21.38
N LEU A 80 -10.98 -7.82 -22.02
CA LEU A 80 -12.43 -8.05 -22.02
C LEU A 80 -12.77 -9.19 -21.04
N GLY A 81 -13.68 -8.94 -20.11
CA GLY A 81 -14.20 -9.96 -19.19
C GLY A 81 -13.81 -9.78 -17.74
N GLN A 82 -14.06 -10.83 -16.95
CA GLN A 82 -13.69 -10.83 -15.53
C GLN A 82 -12.22 -11.11 -15.35
N ILE A 83 -11.57 -10.24 -14.58
CA ILE A 83 -10.15 -10.35 -14.23
C ILE A 83 -10.00 -10.79 -12.78
N GLY A 84 -8.98 -11.63 -12.52
CA GLY A 84 -8.76 -12.22 -11.20
C GLY A 84 -7.86 -11.36 -10.32
N LEU A 85 -7.99 -11.56 -9.01
CA LEU A 85 -7.07 -10.98 -8.01
C LEU A 85 -5.71 -11.67 -8.07
N THR A 86 -4.62 -10.90 -8.00
CA THR A 86 -3.28 -11.44 -7.80
C THR A 86 -3.18 -12.16 -6.43
N PRO A 87 -2.19 -13.04 -6.23
CA PRO A 87 -1.97 -13.66 -4.92
C PRO A 87 -1.80 -12.63 -3.79
N ARG A 88 -1.09 -11.52 -4.03
CA ARG A 88 -0.93 -10.42 -3.07
C ARG A 88 -2.25 -9.71 -2.80
N ALA A 89 -3.04 -9.41 -3.82
CA ALA A 89 -4.36 -8.80 -3.63
C ALA A 89 -5.30 -9.73 -2.83
N LYS A 90 -5.26 -11.05 -3.05
CA LYS A 90 -5.97 -12.03 -2.21
C LYS A 90 -5.49 -11.97 -0.77
N LYS A 91 -4.19 -11.89 -0.56
CA LYS A 91 -3.59 -11.74 0.78
C LYS A 91 -4.06 -10.48 1.49
N VAL A 92 -4.16 -9.34 0.77
CA VAL A 92 -4.74 -8.10 1.32
C VAL A 92 -6.16 -8.32 1.83
N ILE A 93 -7.00 -9.02 1.08
CA ILE A 93 -8.38 -9.32 1.51
C ILE A 93 -8.41 -10.19 2.78
N GLU A 94 -7.54 -11.19 2.87
CA GLU A 94 -7.40 -12.03 4.07
C GLU A 94 -6.93 -11.21 5.27
N LEU A 95 -5.96 -10.32 5.06
CA LEU A 95 -5.45 -9.42 6.09
C LEU A 95 -6.50 -8.39 6.52
N ALA A 96 -7.34 -7.91 5.60
CA ALA A 96 -8.47 -7.02 5.94
C ALA A 96 -9.49 -7.72 6.85
N VAL A 97 -9.80 -9.00 6.58
CA VAL A 97 -10.65 -9.82 7.47
C VAL A 97 -10.02 -9.97 8.86
N ASP A 98 -8.70 -10.17 8.91
CA ASP A 98 -7.98 -10.31 10.18
C ASP A 98 -7.91 -8.98 10.95
N GLU A 99 -7.70 -7.84 10.28
CA GLU A 99 -7.76 -6.52 10.91
C GLU A 99 -9.17 -6.22 11.46
N ALA A 100 -10.24 -6.58 10.74
CA ALA A 100 -11.60 -6.43 11.26
C ALA A 100 -11.80 -7.24 12.55
N ARG A 101 -11.28 -8.47 12.61
CA ARG A 101 -11.32 -9.28 13.85
C ARG A 101 -10.54 -8.66 14.98
N ARG A 102 -9.34 -8.11 14.71
CA ARG A 102 -8.49 -7.43 15.70
C ARG A 102 -9.16 -6.18 16.29
N LEU A 103 -9.93 -5.48 15.47
CA LEU A 103 -10.72 -4.33 15.88
C LEU A 103 -12.09 -4.71 16.47
N ASN A 104 -12.35 -6.03 16.64
CA ASN A 104 -13.63 -6.58 17.12
C ASN A 104 -14.84 -6.14 16.28
N HIS A 105 -14.63 -5.97 14.97
CA HIS A 105 -15.70 -5.63 14.02
C HIS A 105 -16.29 -6.89 13.37
N HIS A 106 -17.60 -6.91 13.24
CA HIS A 106 -18.34 -8.00 12.56
C HIS A 106 -18.50 -7.75 11.05
N TYR A 107 -18.02 -6.62 10.56
CA TYR A 107 -18.07 -6.19 9.16
C TYR A 107 -16.65 -5.87 8.65
N ILE A 108 -16.50 -5.85 7.32
CA ILE A 108 -15.25 -5.45 6.66
C ILE A 108 -15.53 -4.15 5.90
N GLY A 109 -15.01 -3.04 6.41
CA GLY A 109 -15.11 -1.71 5.82
C GLY A 109 -13.88 -1.33 4.99
N THR A 110 -13.92 -0.13 4.44
CA THR A 110 -12.81 0.43 3.64
C THR A 110 -11.52 0.57 4.46
N GLU A 111 -11.63 0.89 5.74
CA GLU A 111 -10.54 0.98 6.72
C GLU A 111 -9.78 -0.35 6.83
N HIS A 112 -10.49 -1.47 6.87
CA HIS A 112 -9.86 -2.77 6.97
C HIS A 112 -9.08 -3.13 5.70
N ILE A 113 -9.58 -2.71 4.52
CA ILE A 113 -8.86 -2.87 3.26
C ILE A 113 -7.58 -2.03 3.27
N LEU A 114 -7.64 -0.77 3.75
CA LEU A 114 -6.46 0.09 3.90
C LEU A 114 -5.43 -0.54 4.83
N LEU A 115 -5.85 -1.02 6.01
CA LEU A 115 -4.98 -1.69 6.97
C LEU A 115 -4.39 -2.99 6.39
N GLY A 116 -5.18 -3.74 5.62
CA GLY A 116 -4.72 -4.93 4.90
C GLY A 116 -3.63 -4.63 3.87
N LEU A 117 -3.76 -3.53 3.12
CA LEU A 117 -2.76 -3.06 2.16
C LEU A 117 -1.44 -2.69 2.85
N LEU A 118 -1.51 -1.95 3.94
CA LEU A 118 -0.33 -1.56 4.73
C LEU A 118 0.34 -2.76 5.40
N ARG A 119 -0.45 -3.74 5.84
CA ARG A 119 0.07 -4.93 6.52
C ARG A 119 0.68 -5.94 5.56
N GLU A 120 0.21 -6.01 4.31
CA GLU A 120 0.80 -6.84 3.27
C GLU A 120 2.25 -6.42 3.00
N GLY A 121 2.50 -5.12 2.95
CA GLY A 121 3.82 -4.50 3.08
C GLY A 121 4.74 -4.60 1.85
N GLU A 122 4.53 -5.53 0.94
CA GLU A 122 5.43 -5.80 -0.19
C GLU A 122 4.86 -5.41 -1.56
N GLY A 123 3.58 -5.05 -1.60
CA GLY A 123 2.89 -4.64 -2.83
C GLY A 123 3.13 -3.18 -3.19
N ILE A 124 2.85 -2.83 -4.45
CA ILE A 124 2.94 -1.45 -4.95
C ILE A 124 2.15 -0.49 -4.06
N ALA A 125 0.96 -0.90 -3.61
CA ALA A 125 0.13 -0.06 -2.73
C ALA A 125 0.83 0.29 -1.41
N ALA A 126 1.48 -0.70 -0.77
CA ALA A 126 2.21 -0.47 0.47
C ALA A 126 3.38 0.48 0.24
N GLY A 127 4.18 0.26 -0.80
CA GLY A 127 5.30 1.15 -1.15
C GLY A 127 4.85 2.59 -1.43
N VAL A 128 3.72 2.79 -2.13
CA VAL A 128 3.14 4.13 -2.36
C VAL A 128 2.71 4.77 -1.04
N LEU A 129 1.98 4.05 -0.20
CA LEU A 129 1.52 4.57 1.09
C LEU A 129 2.69 4.93 2.01
N GLU A 130 3.71 4.08 2.09
CA GLU A 130 4.93 4.34 2.86
C GLU A 130 5.71 5.54 2.34
N SER A 131 5.84 5.69 1.02
CA SER A 131 6.50 6.85 0.40
C SER A 131 5.79 8.17 0.72
N LEU A 132 4.49 8.11 1.01
CA LEU A 132 3.67 9.24 1.45
C LEU A 132 3.63 9.39 2.97
N GLY A 133 4.42 8.61 3.71
CA GLY A 133 4.53 8.67 5.17
C GLY A 133 3.44 7.94 5.93
N VAL A 134 2.60 7.16 5.27
CA VAL A 134 1.53 6.38 5.92
C VAL A 134 2.09 5.08 6.48
N ARG A 135 2.07 4.95 7.81
CA ARG A 135 2.52 3.74 8.51
C ARG A 135 1.34 2.99 9.13
N LEU A 136 1.44 1.66 9.18
CA LEU A 136 0.39 0.77 9.67
C LEU A 136 -0.13 1.16 11.08
N GLU A 137 0.79 1.35 12.03
CA GLU A 137 0.40 1.66 13.42
C GLU A 137 -0.28 3.04 13.53
N GLN A 138 0.16 3.99 12.72
CA GLN A 138 -0.45 5.31 12.66
C GLN A 138 -1.85 5.22 12.02
N ALA A 139 -1.98 4.48 10.92
CA ALA A 139 -3.27 4.25 10.28
C ALA A 139 -4.27 3.53 11.20
N ARG A 140 -3.81 2.58 12.04
CA ARG A 140 -4.66 1.93 13.05
C ARG A 140 -5.18 2.92 14.08
N ARG A 141 -4.32 3.75 14.64
CA ARG A 141 -4.72 4.78 15.62
C ARG A 141 -5.74 5.74 15.04
N GLU A 142 -5.47 6.25 13.84
CA GLU A 142 -6.40 7.16 13.16
C GLU A 142 -7.72 6.48 12.80
N THR A 143 -7.68 5.19 12.43
CA THR A 143 -8.90 4.41 12.20
C THR A 143 -9.78 4.37 13.45
N LEU A 144 -9.20 4.07 14.63
CA LEU A 144 -9.92 4.06 15.90
C LEU A 144 -10.46 5.46 16.24
N ALA A 145 -9.66 6.50 16.02
CA ALA A 145 -10.09 7.89 16.25
C ALA A 145 -11.27 8.29 15.35
N VAL A 146 -11.23 7.95 14.05
CA VAL A 146 -12.34 8.21 13.10
C VAL A 146 -13.60 7.45 13.47
N LEU A 147 -13.47 6.24 14.02
CA LEU A 147 -14.58 5.40 14.44
C LEU A 147 -15.13 5.79 15.82
N GLY A 148 -14.49 6.75 16.53
CA GLY A 148 -14.92 7.21 17.85
C GLY A 148 -14.64 6.22 18.99
N VAL A 149 -13.75 5.24 18.75
CA VAL A 149 -13.32 4.30 19.79
C VAL A 149 -12.19 4.93 20.59
N SER A 150 -12.48 5.33 21.82
CA SER A 150 -11.47 5.87 22.75
C SER A 150 -10.39 4.82 23.02
N SER A 151 -9.12 5.22 22.92
CA SER A 151 -7.93 4.38 23.12
C SER A 151 -7.71 3.86 24.56
N SER A 152 -8.76 3.85 25.40
CA SER A 152 -8.64 3.46 26.81
C SER A 152 -8.70 1.94 27.08
N GLU A 153 -8.92 1.10 26.09
CA GLU A 153 -9.06 -0.36 26.30
C GLU A 153 -7.94 -1.23 25.71
N MET A 154 -6.87 -0.63 25.19
CA MET A 154 -5.76 -1.40 24.58
C MET A 154 -4.45 -1.35 25.39
N GLN A 155 -4.55 -1.26 26.71
CA GLN A 155 -3.41 -1.47 27.61
C GLN A 155 -3.61 -2.75 28.40
N THR A 156 -3.21 -3.88 27.85
CA THR A 156 -2.63 -5.01 28.60
C THR A 156 -2.14 -6.07 27.63
N THR A 157 -0.91 -6.02 27.28
CA THR A 157 0.09 -7.09 27.32
C THR A 157 1.42 -6.51 26.85
N SER A 158 2.13 -5.89 27.80
CA SER A 158 3.57 -5.68 27.66
C SER A 158 4.27 -7.02 27.90
N PRO A 159 5.23 -7.43 27.06
CA PRO A 159 6.18 -8.44 27.48
C PRO A 159 7.15 -7.83 28.49
N PRO A 160 7.72 -8.66 29.41
CA PRO A 160 8.50 -8.17 30.53
C PRO A 160 9.83 -7.53 30.09
N THR A 161 10.14 -6.44 30.77
CA THR A 161 11.44 -5.79 30.79
C THR A 161 12.55 -6.79 31.18
N LEU A 162 13.59 -6.90 30.36
CA LEU A 162 14.91 -7.31 30.82
C LEU A 162 15.85 -6.11 30.69
N GLU A 163 16.26 -5.64 31.83
CA GLU A 163 17.29 -4.65 32.01
C GLU A 163 18.66 -5.15 31.57
N GLU A 164 19.45 -4.20 31.10
CA GLU A 164 20.89 -4.11 31.17
C GLU A 164 21.78 -5.14 30.47
N SER A 165 22.40 -4.66 29.39
CA SER A 165 23.88 -4.56 29.42
C SER A 165 24.40 -3.67 28.29
N ALA A 166 25.20 -2.75 28.70
CA ALA A 166 25.90 -1.73 27.90
C ALA A 166 26.96 -2.36 26.98
N SER A 167 27.32 -1.53 26.01
CA SER A 167 28.54 -1.50 25.20
C SER A 167 28.56 -2.38 23.94
N LEU A 168 28.50 -1.72 22.80
CA LEU A 168 29.60 -1.52 21.87
C LEU A 168 29.08 -0.72 20.66
N VAL A 169 29.67 0.46 20.53
CA VAL A 169 29.52 1.35 19.37
C VAL A 169 30.09 0.61 18.15
N ALA A 170 29.23 0.23 17.24
CA ALA A 170 29.64 -0.08 15.88
C ALA A 170 29.15 1.08 15.00
N GLU A 171 30.09 1.84 14.50
CA GLU A 171 29.88 2.87 13.49
C GLU A 171 29.19 2.23 12.29
N SER A 172 27.90 2.54 12.12
CA SER A 172 27.15 2.15 10.93
C SER A 172 27.52 3.13 9.83
N GLU A 173 28.17 2.64 8.78
CA GLU A 173 28.38 3.35 7.53
C GLU A 173 27.09 3.98 7.00
N PRO A 174 27.14 5.17 6.37
CA PRO A 174 25.95 5.87 5.93
C PRO A 174 25.25 5.05 4.85
N LYS A 175 24.10 4.48 5.19
CA LYS A 175 23.23 3.80 4.22
C LYS A 175 22.75 4.83 3.21
N LEU A 176 23.11 4.63 1.94
CA LEU A 176 22.65 5.47 0.84
C LEU A 176 21.12 5.35 0.75
N ILE A 177 20.44 6.46 0.98
CA ILE A 177 18.98 6.56 0.87
C ILE A 177 18.67 7.35 -0.40
N CYS A 178 17.82 6.83 -1.26
CA CYS A 178 17.34 7.57 -2.42
C CYS A 178 16.63 8.85 -1.97
N PRO A 179 17.10 10.06 -2.38
CA PRO A 179 16.53 11.33 -1.91
C PRO A 179 15.09 11.57 -2.41
N TYR A 180 14.61 10.79 -3.38
CA TYR A 180 13.29 10.97 -3.98
C TYR A 180 12.23 9.98 -3.48
N CYS A 181 12.61 8.75 -3.11
CA CYS A 181 11.66 7.73 -2.64
C CYS A 181 11.98 7.18 -1.24
N GLY A 182 13.13 7.56 -0.64
CA GLY A 182 13.54 7.10 0.69
C GLY A 182 13.95 5.62 0.77
N ALA A 183 14.03 4.91 -0.36
CA ALA A 183 14.46 3.52 -0.36
C ALA A 183 15.94 3.38 -0.04
N TYR A 184 16.30 2.37 0.76
CA TYR A 184 17.68 2.00 1.01
C TYR A 184 18.27 1.40 -0.27
N LEU A 185 19.38 1.94 -0.73
CA LEU A 185 20.17 1.36 -1.81
C LEU A 185 21.12 0.33 -1.18
N ALA A 186 20.90 -0.95 -1.43
CA ALA A 186 21.79 -2.01 -1.00
C ALA A 186 23.11 -1.92 -1.79
N GLU A 187 24.24 -2.05 -1.10
CA GLU A 187 25.54 -2.16 -1.75
C GLU A 187 25.57 -3.43 -2.60
N GLY A 188 25.80 -3.26 -3.91
CA GLY A 188 25.95 -4.36 -4.86
C GLY A 188 24.83 -4.51 -5.90
N GLU A 189 23.76 -3.73 -5.84
CA GLU A 189 22.79 -3.68 -6.92
C GLU A 189 23.23 -2.65 -7.98
N SER A 190 23.36 -3.10 -9.21
CA SER A 190 23.68 -2.25 -10.35
C SER A 190 22.67 -1.11 -10.48
N SER A 191 23.10 0.11 -10.15
CA SER A 191 22.28 1.30 -10.38
C SER A 191 22.46 1.76 -11.81
N LEU A 192 21.36 2.02 -12.50
CA LEU A 192 21.37 2.63 -13.83
C LEU A 192 21.30 4.15 -13.69
N ILE A 193 22.14 4.84 -14.46
CA ILE A 193 22.08 6.28 -14.56
C ILE A 193 21.21 6.64 -15.77
N CYS A 194 20.16 7.41 -15.54
CA CYS A 194 19.33 7.89 -16.64
C CYS A 194 20.14 8.81 -17.56
N SER A 195 20.25 8.45 -18.83
CA SER A 195 20.99 9.22 -19.85
C SER A 195 20.36 10.59 -20.12
N HIS A 196 19.07 10.78 -19.81
CA HIS A 196 18.35 12.03 -20.07
C HIS A 196 18.49 13.05 -18.93
N CYS A 197 18.39 12.63 -17.65
CA CYS A 197 18.39 13.55 -16.52
C CYS A 197 19.48 13.28 -15.47
N GLY A 198 20.34 12.28 -15.67
CA GLY A 198 21.44 11.94 -14.75
C GLY A 198 20.99 11.28 -13.43
N THR A 199 19.71 10.96 -13.28
CA THR A 199 19.19 10.36 -12.04
C THR A 199 19.64 8.91 -11.90
N HIS A 200 20.15 8.54 -10.72
CA HIS A 200 20.43 7.15 -10.38
C HIS A 200 19.13 6.39 -10.13
N CYS A 201 18.87 5.37 -10.94
CA CYS A 201 17.71 4.51 -10.83
C CYS A 201 18.15 3.10 -10.40
N PRO A 202 17.42 2.43 -9.48
CA PRO A 202 17.68 1.03 -9.17
C PRO A 202 17.63 0.16 -10.43
N GLY A 203 18.50 -0.85 -10.52
CA GLY A 203 18.69 -1.67 -11.71
C GLY A 203 17.49 -2.53 -12.14
N TYR A 204 16.40 -2.54 -11.38
CA TYR A 204 15.14 -3.20 -11.71
C TYR A 204 14.08 -2.28 -12.32
N PHE A 205 14.38 -0.96 -12.47
CA PHE A 205 13.47 -0.02 -13.11
C PHE A 205 13.69 0.00 -14.64
N HIS A 206 12.62 -0.16 -15.39
CA HIS A 206 12.65 -0.05 -16.86
C HIS A 206 12.57 1.41 -17.34
N TYR A 207 12.13 2.33 -16.48
CA TYR A 207 11.97 3.75 -16.77
C TYR A 207 12.52 4.59 -15.63
N CYS A 208 13.11 5.74 -15.96
CA CYS A 208 13.57 6.70 -14.96
C CYS A 208 12.39 7.28 -14.17
N PHE A 209 12.41 7.17 -12.88
CA PHE A 209 11.34 7.68 -12.01
C PHE A 209 11.28 9.21 -11.95
N ASN A 210 12.32 9.91 -12.40
CA ASN A 210 12.38 11.38 -12.40
C ASN A 210 11.87 12.01 -13.69
N CYS A 211 12.21 11.44 -14.87
CA CYS A 211 11.85 12.03 -16.16
C CYS A 211 11.01 11.12 -17.06
N GLY A 212 10.76 9.86 -16.66
CA GLY A 212 10.01 8.89 -17.44
C GLY A 212 10.77 8.27 -18.62
N GLU A 213 12.05 8.61 -18.83
CA GLU A 213 12.86 8.06 -19.93
C GLU A 213 13.13 6.58 -19.72
N ARG A 214 13.13 5.81 -20.82
CA ARG A 214 13.41 4.38 -20.79
C ARG A 214 14.88 4.14 -20.43
N LEU A 215 15.11 3.30 -19.43
CA LEU A 215 16.45 2.90 -19.01
C LEU A 215 16.92 1.74 -19.90
N VAL A 216 18.12 1.88 -20.46
CA VAL A 216 18.73 0.85 -21.31
C VAL A 216 19.73 0.10 -20.45
N TYR A 217 19.59 -1.23 -20.42
CA TYR A 217 20.53 -2.14 -19.79
C TYR A 217 21.63 -2.44 -20.84
N GLU A 218 22.88 -2.15 -20.54
CA GLU A 218 24.02 -2.67 -21.29
C GLU A 218 24.37 -4.09 -20.83
#